data_c33ca7a18447e4295d4d51ec2538eb68
#
_entry.id   c33ca7a18447e4295d4d51ec2538eb68
#
_cell.length_a   1.000
_cell.length_b   1.000
_cell.length_c   1.000
_cell.angle_alpha   90.00
_cell.angle_beta   90.00
_cell.angle_gamma   90.00
#
_symmetry.space_group_name_H-M   'P 1'
#
loop_
_entity.id
_entity.type
_entity.pdbx_description
1 polymer ?
#
loop_
_entity_poly.entity_id
_entity_poly.type
_entity_poly.pdbx_seq_one_letter_code
_entity_poly.pdbx_strand_id
1 'polypeptide(L)'
;MWFSVNYVTLTRLHLPSHRPNLAKILVLFHIYLSRIMRSLLPTFNLPSFMPQLRNSCMALLGRNEPTSQALNARTEVIREMMLQELGDYGEKKFPAVARRVRYAPDVQGLWYARSDVMAILANTYGETVAREKIAKISGRFNGLLPKSLTGKISFKSR
;
A
#
# COMPACT_ATOMS: atom_id res chain seq x y z
N MET A 1 -21.49 -9.90 68.82
CA MET A 1 -22.59 -10.74 68.31
C MET A 1 -22.06 -11.46 67.07
N TRP A 2 -21.93 -12.73 67.25
CA TRP A 2 -21.29 -13.70 66.36
C TRP A 2 -22.20 -14.03 65.15
N PHE A 3 -21.69 -14.16 63.95
CA PHE A 3 -22.17 -15.13 62.96
C PHE A 3 -20.99 -15.67 62.12
N SER A 4 -20.67 -16.87 62.47
CA SER A 4 -19.80 -17.81 61.76
C SER A 4 -20.58 -18.33 60.58
N VAL A 5 -19.98 -18.24 59.38
CA VAL A 5 -20.50 -18.92 58.18
C VAL A 5 -19.51 -19.97 57.76
N ASN A 6 -19.95 -21.20 57.84
CA ASN A 6 -19.30 -22.44 57.49
C ASN A 6 -18.92 -22.50 56.01
N TYR A 7 -17.66 -22.84 55.73
CA TYR A 7 -17.21 -23.31 54.44
C TYR A 7 -17.70 -24.74 54.20
N VAL A 8 -18.69 -24.86 53.33
CA VAL A 8 -19.14 -26.15 52.82
C VAL A 8 -18.19 -26.57 51.70
N THR A 9 -17.54 -27.69 51.92
CA THR A 9 -16.76 -28.52 51.01
C THR A 9 -17.39 -28.61 49.61
N LEU A 10 -16.79 -27.98 48.63
CA LEU A 10 -17.09 -28.21 47.21
C LEU A 10 -16.30 -29.42 46.74
N THR A 11 -17.01 -30.52 46.66
CA THR A 11 -16.62 -31.77 46.03
C THR A 11 -16.04 -31.57 44.66
N ARG A 12 -14.87 -32.13 44.50
CA ARG A 12 -14.07 -32.26 43.27
C ARG A 12 -14.89 -32.92 42.15
N LEU A 13 -15.50 -32.12 41.28
CA LEU A 13 -16.06 -32.63 40.03
C LEU A 13 -14.93 -32.97 39.09
N HIS A 14 -14.74 -34.25 38.91
CA HIS A 14 -13.85 -34.87 37.94
C HIS A 14 -14.39 -34.57 36.52
N LEU A 15 -13.90 -33.50 35.86
CA LEU A 15 -14.19 -33.25 34.45
C LEU A 15 -13.39 -34.26 33.61
N PRO A 16 -14.05 -35.01 32.72
CA PRO A 16 -13.34 -35.81 31.77
C PRO A 16 -12.59 -34.89 30.77
N SER A 17 -11.30 -35.11 30.67
CA SER A 17 -10.41 -34.40 29.73
C SER A 17 -10.68 -34.86 28.29
N HIS A 18 -11.84 -34.53 27.76
CA HIS A 18 -12.13 -34.69 26.33
C HIS A 18 -11.96 -33.35 25.68
N ARG A 19 -10.72 -33.01 25.28
CA ARG A 19 -10.48 -31.86 24.42
C ARG A 19 -11.16 -32.15 23.09
N PRO A 20 -12.18 -31.39 22.66
CA PRO A 20 -12.78 -31.59 21.37
C PRO A 20 -11.70 -31.27 20.32
N ASN A 21 -11.48 -32.21 19.41
CA ASN A 21 -10.49 -32.13 18.36
C ASN A 21 -10.88 -30.95 17.44
N LEU A 22 -10.23 -29.79 17.61
CA LEU A 22 -10.51 -28.54 16.87
C LEU A 22 -10.54 -28.76 15.36
N ALA A 23 -9.75 -29.71 14.86
CA ALA A 23 -9.75 -30.09 13.44
C ALA A 23 -11.11 -30.70 13.01
N LYS A 24 -11.75 -31.52 13.85
CA LYS A 24 -13.10 -32.08 13.55
C LYS A 24 -14.19 -31.01 13.60
N ILE A 25 -14.07 -30.05 14.50
CA ILE A 25 -15.02 -28.92 14.59
C ILE A 25 -14.90 -28.02 13.37
N LEU A 26 -13.68 -27.73 12.89
CA LEU A 26 -13.44 -26.94 11.68
C LEU A 26 -13.96 -27.63 10.43
N VAL A 27 -13.77 -28.94 10.30
CA VAL A 27 -14.28 -29.73 9.16
C VAL A 27 -15.81 -29.76 9.17
N LEU A 28 -16.44 -29.97 10.33
CA LEU A 28 -17.90 -29.95 10.46
C LEU A 28 -18.47 -28.56 10.17
N PHE A 29 -17.82 -27.51 10.64
CA PHE A 29 -18.20 -26.13 10.36
C PHE A 29 -18.10 -25.80 8.87
N HIS A 30 -17.03 -26.26 8.20
CA HIS A 30 -16.86 -26.07 6.76
C HIS A 30 -17.92 -26.81 5.93
N ILE A 31 -18.27 -28.06 6.34
CA ILE A 31 -19.32 -28.84 5.68
C ILE A 31 -20.71 -28.20 5.93
N TYR A 32 -20.93 -27.68 7.12
CA TYR A 32 -22.20 -27.01 7.47
C TYR A 32 -22.37 -25.71 6.69
N LEU A 33 -21.33 -24.87 6.60
CA LEU A 33 -21.35 -23.63 5.81
C LEU A 33 -21.55 -23.90 4.32
N SER A 34 -20.89 -24.93 3.77
CA SER A 34 -21.04 -25.28 2.35
C SER A 34 -22.42 -25.82 2.02
N ARG A 35 -23.10 -26.44 2.99
CA ARG A 35 -24.48 -26.95 2.84
C ARG A 35 -25.52 -25.86 2.93
N ILE A 36 -25.33 -24.88 3.82
CA ILE A 36 -26.21 -23.70 3.98
C ILE A 36 -26.06 -22.78 2.76
N MET A 37 -24.84 -22.55 2.25
CA MET A 37 -24.67 -21.75 1.04
C MET A 37 -25.29 -22.37 -0.19
N ARG A 38 -25.40 -23.70 -0.28
CA ARG A 38 -26.09 -24.36 -1.38
C ARG A 38 -27.62 -24.28 -1.31
N SER A 39 -28.19 -24.15 -0.12
CA SER A 39 -29.65 -24.04 0.06
C SER A 39 -30.18 -22.60 -0.04
N LEU A 40 -29.27 -21.60 0.06
CA LEU A 40 -29.63 -20.17 -0.06
C LEU A 40 -29.38 -19.59 -1.45
N LEU A 41 -28.81 -20.35 -2.39
CA LEU A 41 -28.77 -19.95 -3.79
C LEU A 41 -30.02 -20.47 -4.47
N PRO A 42 -31.08 -19.64 -4.66
CA PRO A 42 -32.11 -19.97 -5.62
C PRO A 42 -31.39 -20.15 -6.95
N THR A 43 -31.79 -21.19 -7.70
CA THR A 43 -31.38 -21.41 -9.08
C THR A 43 -31.76 -20.18 -9.91
N PHE A 44 -30.89 -19.15 -9.85
CA PHE A 44 -30.94 -18.06 -10.81
C PHE A 44 -30.53 -18.65 -12.16
N ASN A 45 -31.55 -19.04 -12.93
CA ASN A 45 -31.39 -19.29 -14.33
C ASN A 45 -30.99 -17.94 -14.95
N LEU A 46 -29.68 -17.69 -15.13
CA LEU A 46 -29.18 -16.48 -15.76
C LEU A 46 -29.50 -16.57 -17.26
N PRO A 47 -30.49 -15.77 -17.75
CA PRO A 47 -30.66 -15.63 -19.17
C PRO A 47 -29.44 -14.95 -19.75
N SER A 48 -29.06 -15.33 -20.95
CA SER A 48 -28.07 -14.86 -21.94
C SER A 48 -27.51 -13.40 -21.87
N PHE A 49 -27.54 -12.75 -20.71
CA PHE A 49 -27.07 -11.38 -20.48
C PHE A 49 -25.60 -11.27 -20.15
N MET A 50 -24.91 -12.41 -20.04
CA MET A 50 -23.50 -12.49 -19.60
C MET A 50 -22.44 -11.90 -20.55
N PRO A 51 -22.62 -11.83 -21.89
CA PRO A 51 -21.58 -11.24 -22.73
C PRO A 51 -21.46 -9.73 -22.56
N GLN A 52 -22.54 -9.01 -22.28
CA GLN A 52 -22.49 -7.54 -22.15
C GLN A 52 -21.94 -7.07 -20.80
N LEU A 53 -22.22 -7.78 -19.70
CA LEU A 53 -21.64 -7.47 -18.39
C LEU A 53 -20.14 -7.74 -18.32
N ARG A 54 -19.65 -8.77 -19.03
CA ARG A 54 -18.20 -9.03 -19.15
C ARG A 54 -17.47 -7.89 -19.84
N ASN A 55 -18.03 -7.35 -20.92
CA ASN A 55 -17.45 -6.23 -21.64
C ASN A 55 -17.51 -4.93 -20.83
N SER A 56 -18.58 -4.69 -20.07
CA SER A 56 -18.69 -3.52 -19.19
C SER A 56 -17.78 -3.62 -17.97
N CYS A 57 -17.66 -4.79 -17.33
CA CYS A 57 -16.67 -5.00 -16.26
C CYS A 57 -15.22 -4.91 -16.76
N MET A 58 -14.92 -5.43 -17.96
CA MET A 58 -13.59 -5.28 -18.57
C MET A 58 -13.31 -3.84 -19.00
N ALA A 59 -14.32 -3.06 -19.40
CA ALA A 59 -14.18 -1.63 -19.67
C ALA A 59 -14.00 -0.81 -18.37
N LEU A 60 -14.58 -1.25 -17.25
CA LEU A 60 -14.38 -0.64 -15.92
C LEU A 60 -13.09 -1.09 -15.25
N LEU A 61 -12.59 -2.30 -15.54
CA LEU A 61 -11.31 -2.82 -15.04
C LEU A 61 -10.14 -2.56 -16.01
N GLY A 62 -10.41 -2.24 -17.25
CA GLY A 62 -9.43 -2.02 -18.28
C GLY A 62 -9.33 -0.55 -18.70
N ARG A 63 -8.66 0.23 -17.92
CA ARG A 63 -8.06 1.57 -18.04
C ARG A 63 -8.50 2.46 -16.90
N ASN A 64 -7.97 2.21 -15.75
CA ASN A 64 -7.73 3.29 -14.80
C ASN A 64 -6.58 4.15 -15.38
N GLU A 65 -6.86 4.91 -16.42
CA GLU A 65 -6.11 6.12 -16.67
C GLU A 65 -6.28 6.93 -15.39
N PRO A 66 -5.19 7.17 -14.62
CA PRO A 66 -5.32 7.90 -13.39
C PRO A 66 -5.92 9.27 -13.72
N THR A 67 -7.02 9.60 -13.07
CA THR A 67 -7.66 10.91 -13.26
C THR A 67 -6.62 12.00 -13.03
N SER A 68 -6.74 13.14 -13.72
CA SER A 68 -5.85 14.30 -13.53
C SER A 68 -5.66 14.66 -12.06
N GLN A 69 -6.71 14.52 -11.26
CA GLN A 69 -6.68 14.74 -9.82
C GLN A 69 -5.79 13.70 -9.09
N ALA A 70 -5.85 12.42 -9.48
CA ALA A 70 -4.99 11.38 -8.90
C ALA A 70 -3.52 11.58 -9.32
N LEU A 71 -3.26 12.05 -10.54
CA LEU A 71 -1.91 12.40 -11.00
C LEU A 71 -1.35 13.58 -10.20
N ASN A 72 -2.15 14.63 -10.00
CA ASN A 72 -1.75 15.79 -9.21
C ASN A 72 -1.46 15.40 -7.75
N ALA A 73 -2.31 14.61 -7.13
CA ALA A 73 -2.09 14.12 -5.76
C ALA A 73 -0.78 13.32 -5.65
N ARG A 74 -0.47 12.45 -6.61
CA ARG A 74 0.81 11.71 -6.64
C ARG A 74 2.01 12.62 -6.85
N THR A 75 1.87 13.67 -7.65
CA THR A 75 2.91 14.68 -7.87
C THR A 75 3.22 15.45 -6.58
N GLU A 76 2.18 15.83 -5.81
CA GLU A 76 2.36 16.50 -4.52
C GLU A 76 3.07 15.62 -3.50
N VAL A 77 2.74 14.33 -3.43
CA VAL A 77 3.45 13.38 -2.54
C VAL A 77 4.95 13.33 -2.89
N ILE A 78 5.31 13.35 -4.18
CA ILE A 78 6.72 13.36 -4.59
C ILE A 78 7.39 14.68 -4.19
N ARG A 79 6.72 15.80 -4.36
CA ARG A 79 7.20 17.13 -3.97
C ARG A 79 7.51 17.19 -2.48
N GLU A 80 6.56 16.76 -1.65
CA GLU A 80 6.73 16.71 -0.21
C GLU A 80 7.90 15.81 0.21
N MET A 81 8.01 14.62 -0.38
CA MET A 81 9.15 13.72 -0.12
C MET A 81 10.49 14.37 -0.46
N MET A 82 10.59 15.07 -1.60
CA MET A 82 11.83 15.75 -1.99
C MET A 82 12.19 16.89 -1.02
N LEU A 83 11.22 17.68 -0.59
CA LEU A 83 11.42 18.76 0.41
C LEU A 83 11.77 18.18 1.78
N GLN A 84 11.11 17.11 2.20
CA GLN A 84 11.42 16.43 3.45
C GLN A 84 12.85 15.89 3.49
N GLU A 85 13.32 15.30 2.37
CA GLU A 85 14.69 14.80 2.29
C GLU A 85 15.74 15.91 2.26
N LEU A 86 15.42 17.08 1.69
CA LEU A 86 16.27 18.27 1.77
C LEU A 86 16.36 18.77 3.22
N GLY A 87 15.26 18.76 3.95
CA GLY A 87 15.15 19.25 5.32
C GLY A 87 15.52 20.73 5.46
N ASP A 88 15.46 21.24 6.68
CA ASP A 88 15.73 22.65 6.99
C ASP A 88 17.12 23.10 6.55
N TYR A 89 18.12 22.22 6.70
CA TYR A 89 19.49 22.53 6.30
C TYR A 89 19.59 22.73 4.78
N GLY A 90 19.03 21.80 4.02
CA GLY A 90 19.05 21.88 2.56
C GLY A 90 18.25 23.09 2.04
N GLU A 91 17.11 23.39 2.64
CA GLU A 91 16.30 24.55 2.27
C GLU A 91 17.01 25.88 2.53
N LYS A 92 17.68 26.02 3.68
CA LYS A 92 18.42 27.23 4.06
C LYS A 92 19.69 27.40 3.23
N LYS A 93 20.44 26.34 3.01
CA LYS A 93 21.73 26.39 2.31
C LYS A 93 21.59 26.46 0.78
N PHE A 94 20.54 25.79 0.23
CA PHE A 94 20.29 25.70 -1.20
C PHE A 94 18.86 26.17 -1.57
N PRO A 95 18.51 27.42 -1.27
CA PRO A 95 17.13 27.93 -1.47
C PRO A 95 16.68 27.90 -2.92
N ALA A 96 17.60 27.95 -3.89
CA ALA A 96 17.26 27.87 -5.31
C ALA A 96 16.71 26.48 -5.68
N VAL A 97 17.32 25.40 -5.13
CA VAL A 97 16.85 24.05 -5.38
C VAL A 97 15.54 23.77 -4.66
N ALA A 98 15.40 24.22 -3.40
CA ALA A 98 14.17 24.10 -2.64
C ALA A 98 12.99 24.82 -3.37
N ARG A 99 13.22 26.02 -3.92
CA ARG A 99 12.22 26.73 -4.74
C ARG A 99 11.89 25.97 -6.02
N ARG A 100 12.89 25.40 -6.72
CA ARG A 100 12.66 24.61 -7.93
C ARG A 100 11.78 23.40 -7.64
N VAL A 101 11.99 22.70 -6.52
CA VAL A 101 11.14 21.58 -6.11
C VAL A 101 9.75 22.08 -5.72
N ARG A 102 9.67 23.14 -4.90
CA ARG A 102 8.39 23.66 -4.37
C ARG A 102 7.45 24.18 -5.46
N TYR A 103 8.00 24.81 -6.49
CA TYR A 103 7.23 25.44 -7.56
C TYR A 103 7.32 24.74 -8.91
N ALA A 104 7.79 23.49 -8.94
CA ALA A 104 7.77 22.69 -10.15
C ALA A 104 6.33 22.55 -10.67
N PRO A 105 6.03 22.91 -11.92
CA PRO A 105 4.65 22.94 -12.43
C PRO A 105 4.06 21.53 -12.58
N ASP A 106 4.90 20.55 -12.80
CA ASP A 106 4.50 19.18 -13.11
C ASP A 106 5.50 18.12 -12.62
N VAL A 107 5.15 16.87 -12.82
CA VAL A 107 5.99 15.72 -12.47
C VAL A 107 7.32 15.70 -13.22
N GLN A 108 7.39 16.25 -14.42
CA GLN A 108 8.64 16.32 -15.20
C GLN A 108 9.61 17.32 -14.60
N GLY A 109 9.11 18.47 -14.14
CA GLY A 109 9.90 19.47 -13.41
C GLY A 109 10.53 18.88 -12.15
N LEU A 110 9.78 18.08 -11.39
CA LEU A 110 10.30 17.36 -10.22
C LEU A 110 11.34 16.30 -10.62
N TRP A 111 11.12 15.61 -11.73
CA TRP A 111 12.09 14.64 -12.26
C TRP A 111 13.45 15.26 -12.53
N TYR A 112 13.47 16.44 -13.16
CA TYR A 112 14.73 17.17 -13.42
C TYR A 112 15.35 17.73 -12.13
N ALA A 113 14.55 18.26 -11.20
CA ALA A 113 15.06 18.76 -9.93
C ALA A 113 15.69 17.65 -9.05
N ARG A 114 15.34 16.37 -9.28
CA ARG A 114 15.87 15.22 -8.55
C ARG A 114 17.39 15.12 -8.53
N SER A 115 18.06 15.48 -9.66
CA SER A 115 19.53 15.47 -9.74
C SER A 115 20.17 16.49 -8.82
N ASP A 116 19.58 17.67 -8.68
CA ASP A 116 20.07 18.71 -7.79
C ASP A 116 19.88 18.29 -6.33
N VAL A 117 18.74 17.68 -5.99
CA VAL A 117 18.49 17.10 -4.67
C VAL A 117 19.51 16.01 -4.35
N MET A 118 19.83 15.13 -5.33
CA MET A 118 20.85 14.11 -5.17
C MET A 118 22.21 14.71 -4.81
N ALA A 119 22.61 15.77 -5.51
CA ALA A 119 23.90 16.43 -5.25
C ALA A 119 23.96 17.03 -3.84
N ILE A 120 22.86 17.64 -3.37
CA ILE A 120 22.78 18.18 -1.99
C ILE A 120 22.86 17.06 -0.96
N LEU A 121 22.10 15.98 -1.15
CA LEU A 121 22.12 14.84 -0.23
C LEU A 121 23.48 14.16 -0.19
N ALA A 122 24.17 14.05 -1.34
CA ALA A 122 25.51 13.49 -1.40
C ALA A 122 26.52 14.33 -0.63
N ASN A 123 26.42 15.66 -0.71
CA ASN A 123 27.26 16.59 0.05
C ASN A 123 26.96 16.56 1.56
N THR A 124 25.75 16.21 1.96
CA THR A 124 25.31 16.26 3.36
C THR A 124 25.51 14.93 4.07
N TYR A 125 25.13 13.83 3.43
CA TYR A 125 25.06 12.49 4.03
C TYR A 125 26.01 11.47 3.39
N GLY A 126 26.73 11.87 2.36
CA GLY A 126 27.55 10.97 1.53
C GLY A 126 26.74 10.29 0.41
N GLU A 127 27.49 9.78 -0.58
CA GLU A 127 26.89 9.29 -1.83
C GLU A 127 26.01 8.05 -1.66
N THR A 128 26.41 7.13 -0.78
CA THR A 128 25.67 5.89 -0.56
C THR A 128 24.26 6.17 -0.02
N VAL A 129 24.17 6.99 1.04
CA VAL A 129 22.89 7.37 1.65
C VAL A 129 22.04 8.19 0.70
N ALA A 130 22.67 9.12 -0.03
CA ALA A 130 21.98 9.92 -1.04
C ALA A 130 21.35 9.06 -2.14
N ARG A 131 22.06 8.05 -2.63
CA ARG A 131 21.55 7.09 -3.63
C ARG A 131 20.34 6.32 -3.11
N GLU A 132 20.36 5.85 -1.87
CA GLU A 132 19.22 5.15 -1.27
C GLU A 132 17.99 6.05 -1.16
N LYS A 133 18.16 7.28 -0.67
CA LYS A 133 17.09 8.27 -0.55
C LYS A 133 16.49 8.60 -1.93
N ILE A 134 17.33 8.88 -2.92
CA ILE A 134 16.90 9.18 -4.29
C ILE A 134 16.27 7.98 -4.98
N ALA A 135 16.70 6.76 -4.70
CA ALA A 135 16.07 5.55 -5.23
C ALA A 135 14.61 5.42 -4.76
N LYS A 136 14.35 5.70 -3.47
CA LYS A 136 12.99 5.72 -2.90
C LYS A 136 12.12 6.76 -3.60
N ILE A 137 12.61 7.98 -3.76
CA ILE A 137 11.90 9.05 -4.47
C ILE A 137 11.67 8.64 -5.93
N SER A 138 12.69 8.12 -6.62
CA SER A 138 12.61 7.70 -8.02
C SER A 138 11.55 6.63 -8.26
N GLY A 139 11.37 5.71 -7.33
CA GLY A 139 10.32 4.70 -7.39
C GLY A 139 8.90 5.29 -7.44
N ARG A 140 8.67 6.48 -6.88
CA ARG A 140 7.38 7.14 -6.89
C ARG A 140 6.99 7.73 -8.25
N PHE A 141 7.97 7.97 -9.11
CA PHE A 141 7.73 8.45 -10.48
C PHE A 141 7.24 7.36 -11.44
N ASN A 142 7.27 6.09 -11.03
CA ASN A 142 6.85 4.99 -11.88
C ASN A 142 5.39 5.15 -12.34
N GLY A 143 5.21 5.10 -13.67
CA GLY A 143 3.90 5.27 -14.29
C GLY A 143 3.38 6.72 -14.35
N LEU A 144 4.18 7.73 -13.91
CA LEU A 144 3.83 9.14 -14.02
C LEU A 144 4.57 9.85 -15.19
N LEU A 145 5.72 9.33 -15.56
CA LEU A 145 6.56 9.92 -16.60
C LEU A 145 6.32 9.27 -17.97
N PRO A 146 6.44 10.04 -19.05
CA PRO A 146 6.49 9.48 -20.39
C PRO A 146 7.60 8.43 -20.54
N LYS A 147 7.37 7.42 -21.36
CA LYS A 147 8.35 6.34 -21.59
C LYS A 147 9.70 6.86 -22.13
N SER A 148 9.70 7.99 -22.81
CA SER A 148 10.91 8.68 -23.28
C SER A 148 11.85 9.13 -22.15
N LEU A 149 11.30 9.49 -20.97
CA LEU A 149 12.08 9.91 -19.81
C LEU A 149 12.44 8.74 -18.88
N THR A 150 11.70 7.64 -18.95
CA THR A 150 11.95 6.42 -18.15
C THR A 150 12.79 5.40 -18.91
N GLY A 151 13.16 5.67 -20.16
CA GLY A 151 14.03 4.83 -20.97
C GLY A 151 15.29 4.47 -20.16
N LYS A 152 15.54 3.18 -20.00
CA LYS A 152 16.65 2.60 -19.26
C LYS A 152 17.94 3.34 -19.62
N ILE A 153 18.46 4.15 -18.72
CA ILE A 153 19.87 4.48 -18.73
C ILE A 153 20.58 3.19 -18.30
N SER A 154 20.81 2.32 -19.28
CA SER A 154 21.64 1.15 -19.11
C SER A 154 23.07 1.68 -18.98
N PHE A 155 23.52 1.88 -17.74
CA PHE A 155 24.95 2.02 -17.47
C PHE A 155 25.58 0.67 -17.78
N LYS A 156 26.09 0.54 -19.01
CA LYS A 156 26.96 -0.57 -19.39
C LYS A 156 28.22 -0.41 -18.55
N SER A 157 28.33 -1.20 -17.47
CA SER A 157 29.57 -1.33 -16.71
C SER A 157 30.64 -1.84 -17.67
N ARG A 158 31.68 -1.04 -17.87
CA ARG A 158 32.93 -1.46 -18.52
C ARG A 158 33.79 -2.18 -17.51
#